data_0628b419e3f0656097278d7d64c7011a
#
_entry.id   0628b419e3f0656097278d7d64c7011a
#
_cell.length_a   1.000
_cell.length_b   1.000
_cell.length_c   1.000
_cell.angle_alpha   90.00
_cell.angle_beta   90.00
_cell.angle_gamma   90.00
#
_symmetry.space_group_name_H-M   'P 1'
#
loop_
_entity.id
_entity.type
_entity.pdbx_description
1 polymer ?
#
loop_
_entity_poly.entity_id
_entity_poly.type
_entity_poly.pdbx_seq_one_letter_code
_entity_poly.pdbx_strand_id
1 'polypeptide(L)'
;MNKTYVLDFAAKLLGTDSPTGFTKKAIDLVADEAAALGYETKRNNKGNLLIYVKGASSEKTIGFCAHCDTLGLMVRSIKSNGMLAVTNIGGPIIPTLDGEYCRIHTRDGRSYTGTVLSCSPASHVYKDASTRKREIDEMEIRIDEVVRCKEDVEALGI
;
A
#
# COMPACT_ATOMS: atom_id res chain seq x y z
N MET A 1 -18.98 16.73 17.97
CA MET A 1 -17.95 15.86 17.35
C MET A 1 -16.57 16.31 17.83
N ASN A 2 -15.75 15.43 18.38
CA ASN A 2 -14.40 15.76 18.82
C ASN A 2 -13.46 15.80 17.59
N LYS A 3 -13.11 17.01 17.13
CA LYS A 3 -12.29 17.23 15.94
C LYS A 3 -10.88 16.63 16.10
N THR A 4 -10.27 16.81 17.26
CA THR A 4 -8.92 16.28 17.54
C THR A 4 -8.90 14.77 17.41
N TYR A 5 -9.84 14.07 18.03
CA TYR A 5 -9.98 12.62 17.93
C TYR A 5 -10.10 12.14 16.46
N VAL A 6 -10.94 12.82 15.66
CA VAL A 6 -11.11 12.44 14.25
C VAL A 6 -9.82 12.62 13.46
N LEU A 7 -9.10 13.72 13.68
CA LEU A 7 -7.83 13.98 12.98
C LEU A 7 -6.73 13.00 13.41
N ASP A 8 -6.63 12.69 14.69
CA ASP A 8 -5.63 11.76 15.22
C ASP A 8 -5.86 10.33 14.70
N PHE A 9 -7.11 9.88 14.71
CA PHE A 9 -7.45 8.56 14.16
C PHE A 9 -7.25 8.50 12.64
N ALA A 10 -7.65 9.54 11.91
CA ALA A 10 -7.41 9.63 10.48
C ALA A 10 -5.91 9.59 10.15
N ALA A 11 -5.08 10.35 10.87
CA ALA A 11 -3.63 10.33 10.68
C ALA A 11 -3.05 8.93 10.92
N LYS A 12 -3.49 8.25 11.98
CA LYS A 12 -3.07 6.88 12.30
C LYS A 12 -3.48 5.88 11.22
N LEU A 13 -4.72 5.96 10.73
CA LEU A 13 -5.24 5.07 9.70
C LEU A 13 -4.55 5.30 8.35
N LEU A 14 -4.43 6.55 7.92
CA LEU A 14 -3.78 6.94 6.66
C LEU A 14 -2.27 6.69 6.68
N GLY A 15 -1.64 6.71 7.86
CA GLY A 15 -0.23 6.32 8.04
C GLY A 15 0.02 4.81 8.05
N THR A 16 -1.04 3.98 8.01
CA THR A 16 -0.95 2.53 7.99
C THR A 16 -0.99 2.03 6.55
N ASP A 17 0.06 1.35 6.10
CA ASP A 17 0.12 0.80 4.74
C ASP A 17 -0.99 -0.23 4.53
N SER A 18 -1.81 0.00 3.51
CA SER A 18 -2.99 -0.81 3.22
C SER A 18 -3.32 -0.96 1.73
N PRO A 19 -2.34 -1.22 0.85
CA PRO A 19 -2.69 -1.50 -0.54
C PRO A 19 -3.67 -2.67 -0.62
N THR A 20 -4.59 -2.64 -1.60
CA THR A 20 -5.62 -3.67 -1.78
C THR A 20 -4.98 -5.07 -1.76
N GLY A 21 -5.49 -5.95 -0.91
CA GLY A 21 -4.91 -7.28 -0.63
C GLY A 21 -3.94 -7.33 0.56
N PHE A 22 -3.44 -6.18 1.04
CA PHE A 22 -2.56 -6.05 2.22
C PHE A 22 -3.19 -5.17 3.31
N THR A 23 -4.49 -5.31 3.54
CA THR A 23 -5.30 -4.41 4.38
C THR A 23 -5.44 -4.84 5.83
N LYS A 24 -4.87 -5.99 6.20
CA LYS A 24 -5.10 -6.57 7.54
C LYS A 24 -4.80 -5.61 8.69
N LYS A 25 -3.65 -4.92 8.65
CA LYS A 25 -3.25 -3.98 9.71
C LYS A 25 -4.20 -2.79 9.84
N ALA A 26 -4.64 -2.22 8.72
CA ALA A 26 -5.60 -1.12 8.72
C ALA A 26 -6.98 -1.56 9.26
N ILE A 27 -7.44 -2.74 8.86
CA ILE A 27 -8.71 -3.31 9.35
C ILE A 27 -8.61 -3.69 10.84
N ASP A 28 -7.46 -4.21 11.31
CA ASP A 28 -7.22 -4.46 12.74
C ASP A 28 -7.33 -3.15 13.53
N LEU A 29 -6.67 -2.08 13.06
CA LEU A 29 -6.72 -0.77 13.68
C LEU A 29 -8.16 -0.24 13.83
N VAL A 30 -8.98 -0.38 12.79
CA VAL A 30 -10.40 0.03 12.83
C VAL A 30 -11.20 -0.87 13.78
N ALA A 31 -10.93 -2.17 13.82
CA ALA A 31 -11.60 -3.11 14.70
C ALA A 31 -11.28 -2.81 16.18
N ASP A 32 -10.02 -2.55 16.50
CA ASP A 32 -9.57 -2.22 17.85
C ASP A 32 -10.19 -0.92 18.33
N GLU A 33 -10.27 0.09 17.47
CA GLU A 33 -10.92 1.37 17.78
C GLU A 33 -12.42 1.19 18.00
N ALA A 34 -13.10 0.43 17.17
CA ALA A 34 -14.53 0.13 17.34
C ALA A 34 -14.79 -0.62 18.66
N ALA A 35 -13.93 -1.57 19.01
CA ALA A 35 -14.01 -2.29 20.30
C ALA A 35 -13.76 -1.37 21.48
N ALA A 36 -12.78 -0.46 21.40
CA ALA A 36 -12.52 0.55 22.45
C ALA A 36 -13.70 1.49 22.67
N LEU A 37 -14.48 1.76 21.62
CA LEU A 37 -15.72 2.53 21.68
C LEU A 37 -16.94 1.69 22.12
N GLY A 38 -16.76 0.38 22.39
CA GLY A 38 -17.82 -0.51 22.88
C GLY A 38 -18.73 -1.08 21.78
N TYR A 39 -18.31 -1.03 20.51
CA TYR A 39 -19.10 -1.59 19.41
C TYR A 39 -18.75 -3.04 19.14
N GLU A 40 -19.78 -3.84 18.82
CA GLU A 40 -19.60 -5.19 18.32
C GLU A 40 -19.09 -5.16 16.87
N THR A 41 -18.12 -6.02 16.56
CA THR A 41 -17.55 -6.13 15.21
C THR A 41 -17.56 -7.58 14.72
N LYS A 42 -17.66 -7.76 13.41
CA LYS A 42 -17.55 -9.05 12.74
C LYS A 42 -16.76 -8.94 11.45
N ARG A 43 -15.90 -9.90 11.18
CA ARG A 43 -15.20 -10.01 9.89
C ARG A 43 -15.89 -11.05 9.01
N ASN A 44 -15.99 -10.76 7.71
CA ASN A 44 -16.39 -11.76 6.75
C ASN A 44 -15.17 -12.47 6.12
N ASN A 45 -15.42 -13.49 5.28
CA ASN A 45 -14.35 -14.27 4.64
C ASN A 45 -13.45 -13.47 3.67
N LYS A 46 -13.89 -12.29 3.22
CA LYS A 46 -13.11 -11.38 2.37
C LYS A 46 -12.29 -10.36 3.19
N GLY A 47 -12.37 -10.42 4.52
CA GLY A 47 -11.66 -9.49 5.41
C GLY A 47 -12.37 -8.16 5.66
N ASN A 48 -13.58 -7.95 5.12
CA ASN A 48 -14.36 -6.74 5.44
C ASN A 48 -14.78 -6.76 6.91
N LEU A 49 -14.73 -5.60 7.56
CA LEU A 49 -15.18 -5.39 8.92
C LEU A 49 -16.61 -4.83 8.92
N LEU A 50 -17.48 -5.47 9.67
CA LEU A 50 -18.80 -4.98 9.97
C LEU A 50 -18.78 -4.46 11.41
N ILE A 51 -19.29 -3.26 11.63
CA ILE A 51 -19.41 -2.61 12.94
C ILE A 51 -20.89 -2.42 13.20
N TYR A 52 -21.39 -2.96 14.31
CA TYR A 52 -22.80 -2.88 14.66
C TYR A 52 -23.05 -1.75 15.64
N VAL A 53 -23.85 -0.78 15.21
CA VAL A 53 -24.25 0.36 16.06
C VAL A 53 -25.75 0.23 16.33
N LYS A 54 -26.10 0.08 17.62
CA LYS A 54 -27.51 -0.05 18.03
C LYS A 54 -28.25 1.26 17.77
N GLY A 55 -29.33 1.20 17.00
CA GLY A 55 -30.22 2.32 16.75
C GLY A 55 -31.35 2.42 17.79
N ALA A 56 -32.19 3.42 17.62
CA ALA A 56 -33.41 3.62 18.43
C ALA A 56 -34.50 2.59 18.12
N SER A 57 -34.51 2.00 16.92
CA SER A 57 -35.43 0.97 16.45
C SER A 57 -34.67 -0.15 15.74
N SER A 58 -35.19 -1.37 15.81
CA SER A 58 -34.70 -2.54 15.09
C SER A 58 -35.50 -2.88 13.82
N GLU A 59 -36.50 -2.07 13.48
CA GLU A 59 -37.38 -2.33 12.30
C GLU A 59 -36.64 -2.11 10.98
N LYS A 60 -35.65 -1.21 10.97
CA LYS A 60 -34.85 -0.89 9.78
C LYS A 60 -33.37 -0.80 10.13
N THR A 61 -32.53 -1.30 9.25
CA THR A 61 -31.08 -1.16 9.33
C THR A 61 -30.59 -0.22 8.23
N ILE A 62 -29.76 0.74 8.60
CA ILE A 62 -29.08 1.62 7.66
C ILE A 62 -27.62 1.15 7.59
N GLY A 63 -27.12 0.88 6.40
CA GLY A 63 -25.74 0.51 6.14
C GLY A 63 -24.94 1.70 5.60
N PHE A 64 -23.79 1.96 6.21
CA PHE A 64 -22.76 2.86 5.68
C PHE A 64 -21.60 2.03 5.19
N CYS A 65 -21.13 2.29 3.97
CA CYS A 65 -19.99 1.60 3.38
C CYS A 65 -18.85 2.60 3.16
N ALA A 66 -17.66 2.23 3.57
CA ALA A 66 -16.44 2.97 3.31
C ALA A 66 -15.30 1.98 3.06
N HIS A 67 -14.17 2.46 2.57
CA HIS A 67 -12.97 1.64 2.39
C HIS A 67 -11.74 2.31 3.00
N CYS A 68 -10.77 1.50 3.43
CA CYS A 68 -9.47 1.94 3.93
C CYS A 68 -8.30 1.36 3.12
N ASP A 69 -8.59 0.59 2.08
CA ASP A 69 -7.55 0.13 1.16
C ASP A 69 -7.08 1.29 0.26
N THR A 70 -5.80 1.24 -0.06
CA THR A 70 -5.12 2.26 -0.83
C THR A 70 -4.60 1.69 -2.16
N LEU A 71 -4.18 2.59 -3.03
CA LEU A 71 -3.35 2.26 -4.18
C LEU A 71 -1.99 1.72 -3.71
N GLY A 72 -1.32 0.98 -4.57
CA GLY A 72 0.01 0.46 -4.31
C GLY A 72 0.62 -0.22 -5.51
N LEU A 73 1.76 -0.85 -5.26
CA LEU A 73 2.48 -1.67 -6.24
C LEU A 73 2.71 -3.07 -5.65
N MET A 74 2.76 -4.07 -6.50
CA MET A 74 3.13 -5.42 -6.13
C MET A 74 4.37 -5.86 -6.92
N VAL A 75 5.34 -6.44 -6.24
CA VAL A 75 6.53 -7.01 -6.90
C VAL A 75 6.09 -8.15 -7.81
N ARG A 76 6.41 -8.03 -9.10
CA ARG A 76 6.11 -9.01 -10.14
C ARG A 76 7.30 -9.96 -10.35
N SER A 77 8.50 -9.41 -10.35
CA SER A 77 9.74 -10.17 -10.49
C SER A 77 10.94 -9.35 -10.03
N ILE A 78 12.03 -10.06 -9.76
CA ILE A 78 13.33 -9.46 -9.47
C ILE A 78 14.16 -9.52 -10.74
N LYS A 79 14.70 -8.37 -11.16
CA LYS A 79 15.58 -8.26 -12.33
C LYS A 79 16.97 -8.77 -11.98
N SER A 80 17.76 -9.14 -13.00
CA SER A 80 19.14 -9.65 -12.81
C SER A 80 20.08 -8.66 -12.14
N ASN A 81 19.79 -7.36 -12.21
CA ASN A 81 20.55 -6.29 -11.57
C ASN A 81 20.04 -5.94 -10.14
N GLY A 82 19.14 -6.72 -9.58
CA GLY A 82 18.57 -6.49 -8.24
C GLY A 82 17.43 -5.46 -8.19
N MET A 83 17.05 -4.83 -9.30
CA MET A 83 15.87 -3.97 -9.35
C MET A 83 14.59 -4.80 -9.33
N LEU A 84 13.50 -4.23 -8.79
CA LEU A 84 12.18 -4.88 -8.77
C LEU A 84 11.33 -4.41 -9.93
N ALA A 85 10.84 -5.34 -10.74
CA ALA A 85 9.74 -5.09 -11.64
C ALA A 85 8.43 -5.23 -10.89
N VAL A 86 7.50 -4.33 -11.15
CA VAL A 86 6.24 -4.20 -10.38
C VAL A 86 5.01 -4.23 -11.28
N THR A 87 3.87 -4.48 -10.66
CA THR A 87 2.55 -4.26 -11.25
C THR A 87 1.75 -3.35 -10.33
N ASN A 88 0.84 -2.57 -10.90
CA ASN A 88 -0.01 -1.67 -10.12
C ASN A 88 -1.12 -2.43 -9.38
N ILE A 89 -1.44 -1.93 -8.19
CA ILE A 89 -2.62 -2.30 -7.41
C ILE A 89 -3.57 -1.10 -7.45
N GLY A 90 -4.75 -1.30 -8.04
CA GLY A 90 -5.65 -0.21 -8.37
C GLY A 90 -5.16 0.62 -9.57
N GLY A 91 -5.48 1.89 -9.60
CA GLY A 91 -5.17 2.79 -10.72
C GLY A 91 -4.28 3.98 -10.32
N PRO A 92 -3.04 3.77 -9.84
CA PRO A 92 -2.12 4.88 -9.61
C PRO A 92 -1.77 5.58 -10.94
N ILE A 93 -1.60 6.88 -10.89
CA ILE A 93 -1.10 7.64 -12.04
C ILE A 93 0.41 7.43 -12.10
N ILE A 94 0.85 6.47 -12.91
CA ILE A 94 2.24 5.99 -12.93
C ILE A 94 3.28 7.10 -13.08
N PRO A 95 3.11 8.11 -13.96
CA PRO A 95 4.08 9.21 -14.08
C PRO A 95 4.34 9.98 -12.78
N THR A 96 3.39 10.02 -11.85
CA THR A 96 3.56 10.73 -10.57
C THR A 96 4.41 9.94 -9.57
N LEU A 97 4.72 8.68 -9.85
CA LEU A 97 5.51 7.82 -8.97
C LEU A 97 7.01 7.92 -9.26
N ASP A 98 7.44 8.52 -10.37
CA ASP A 98 8.85 8.62 -10.74
C ASP A 98 9.61 9.50 -9.75
N GLY A 99 10.48 8.91 -8.95
CA GLY A 99 11.23 9.54 -7.87
C GLY A 99 10.60 9.40 -6.47
N GLU A 100 9.41 8.78 -6.35
CA GLU A 100 8.74 8.62 -5.06
C GLU A 100 9.36 7.51 -4.22
N TYR A 101 9.43 7.73 -2.91
CA TYR A 101 9.81 6.72 -1.94
C TYR A 101 8.67 5.73 -1.70
N CYS A 102 9.05 4.47 -1.48
CA CYS A 102 8.09 3.42 -1.13
C CYS A 102 8.61 2.54 0.01
N ARG A 103 7.70 1.83 0.65
CA ARG A 103 8.01 0.72 1.56
C ARG A 103 7.72 -0.59 0.85
N ILE A 104 8.66 -1.54 0.98
CA ILE A 104 8.60 -2.87 0.41
C ILE A 104 8.37 -3.84 1.56
N HIS A 105 7.20 -4.47 1.59
CA HIS A 105 6.85 -5.43 2.63
C HIS A 105 7.12 -6.85 2.17
N THR A 106 7.80 -7.63 3.00
CA THR A 106 8.06 -9.04 2.76
C THR A 106 6.99 -9.93 3.41
N ARG A 107 6.91 -11.19 2.98
CA ARG A 107 5.95 -12.15 3.54
C ARG A 107 6.26 -12.55 4.98
N ASP A 108 7.52 -12.45 5.40
CA ASP A 108 7.96 -12.73 6.78
C ASP A 108 7.79 -11.53 7.73
N GLY A 109 7.22 -10.43 7.24
CA GLY A 109 6.89 -9.24 8.03
C GLY A 109 7.98 -8.20 8.14
N ARG A 110 9.14 -8.39 7.49
CA ARG A 110 10.17 -7.33 7.35
C ARG A 110 9.71 -6.28 6.36
N SER A 111 10.33 -5.12 6.42
CA SER A 111 10.11 -4.06 5.43
C SER A 111 11.41 -3.35 5.12
N TYR A 112 11.53 -2.93 3.89
CA TYR A 112 12.65 -2.15 3.36
C TYR A 112 12.12 -0.87 2.74
N THR A 113 12.97 0.11 2.54
CA THR A 113 12.64 1.29 1.74
C THR A 113 13.19 1.15 0.33
N GLY A 114 12.66 1.95 -0.58
CA GLY A 114 13.11 1.98 -1.95
C GLY A 114 12.57 3.20 -2.69
N THR A 115 13.05 3.40 -3.90
CA THR A 115 12.62 4.49 -4.77
C THR A 115 12.04 3.92 -6.05
N VAL A 116 10.85 4.39 -6.43
CA VAL A 116 10.26 4.09 -7.74
C VAL A 116 10.96 4.95 -8.78
N LEU A 117 11.48 4.34 -9.82
CA LEU A 117 12.25 5.01 -10.85
C LEU A 117 11.78 4.59 -12.23
N SER A 118 11.90 5.48 -13.20
CA SER A 118 11.88 5.10 -14.61
C SER A 118 13.09 4.20 -14.93
N CYS A 119 12.91 3.21 -15.80
CA CYS A 119 14.02 2.41 -16.35
C CYS A 119 15.03 3.25 -17.16
N SER A 120 14.71 4.52 -17.43
CA SER A 120 15.55 5.46 -18.19
C SER A 120 15.68 6.80 -17.44
N PRO A 121 16.25 6.83 -16.21
CA PRO A 121 16.16 8.01 -15.31
C PRO A 121 17.09 9.17 -15.70
N ALA A 122 18.05 8.96 -16.60
CA ALA A 122 19.10 9.94 -16.89
C ALA A 122 19.17 10.34 -18.36
N SER A 123 18.87 11.59 -18.68
CA SER A 123 18.90 12.14 -20.05
C SER A 123 20.29 12.10 -20.72
N HIS A 124 21.36 12.11 -19.92
CA HIS A 124 22.72 11.99 -20.42
C HIS A 124 23.09 10.55 -20.85
N VAL A 125 22.34 9.56 -20.39
CA VAL A 125 22.54 8.14 -20.72
C VAL A 125 21.51 7.66 -21.73
N TYR A 126 20.26 8.05 -21.57
CA TYR A 126 19.12 7.63 -22.38
C TYR A 126 18.61 8.80 -23.22
N LYS A 127 18.78 8.72 -24.55
CA LYS A 127 18.38 9.80 -25.47
C LYS A 127 16.88 10.12 -25.40
N ASP A 128 16.07 9.15 -25.05
CA ASP A 128 14.61 9.22 -24.95
C ASP A 128 14.08 9.43 -23.52
N ALA A 129 14.93 9.67 -22.55
CA ALA A 129 14.53 9.79 -21.14
C ALA A 129 13.41 10.83 -20.88
N SER A 130 13.41 11.94 -21.64
CA SER A 130 12.38 12.99 -21.52
C SER A 130 11.07 12.69 -22.26
N THR A 131 11.08 11.75 -23.22
CA THR A 131 9.94 11.45 -24.08
C THR A 131 9.37 10.05 -23.87
N ARG A 132 10.11 9.16 -23.20
CA ARG A 132 9.66 7.81 -22.89
C ARG A 132 8.44 7.86 -21.97
N LYS A 133 7.41 7.11 -22.31
CA LYS A 133 6.22 6.97 -21.49
C LYS A 133 6.57 6.32 -20.14
N ARG A 134 5.99 6.83 -19.05
CA ARG A 134 6.04 6.22 -17.72
C ARG A 134 4.87 5.25 -17.59
N GLU A 135 4.92 4.13 -18.27
CA GLU A 135 4.01 3.00 -18.10
C GLU A 135 4.60 2.03 -17.07
N ILE A 136 3.80 1.17 -16.50
CA ILE A 136 4.26 0.31 -15.39
C ILE A 136 5.43 -0.60 -15.76
N ASP A 137 5.51 -1.06 -17.01
CA ASP A 137 6.61 -1.89 -17.51
C ASP A 137 7.91 -1.10 -17.74
N GLU A 138 7.84 0.23 -17.79
CA GLU A 138 8.98 1.15 -17.88
C GLU A 138 9.40 1.70 -16.52
N MET A 139 8.82 1.18 -15.44
CA MET A 139 9.15 1.55 -14.07
C MET A 139 9.78 0.38 -13.33
N GLU A 140 10.61 0.70 -12.36
CA GLU A 140 11.25 -0.27 -11.48
C GLU A 140 11.45 0.33 -10.08
N ILE A 141 11.68 -0.52 -9.08
CA ILE A 141 12.04 -0.06 -7.73
C ILE A 141 13.49 -0.41 -7.45
N ARG A 142 14.25 0.59 -7.04
CA ARG A 142 15.56 0.41 -6.44
C ARG A 142 15.38 0.30 -4.93
N ILE A 143 15.86 -0.80 -4.36
CA ILE A 143 15.86 -1.04 -2.92
C ILE A 143 17.00 -0.23 -2.29
N ASP A 144 16.77 0.31 -1.08
CA ASP A 144 17.78 1.06 -0.31
C ASP A 144 18.72 0.12 0.49
N GLU A 145 19.01 -1.04 -0.12
CA GLU A 145 19.96 -2.04 0.40
C GLU A 145 21.08 -2.29 -0.62
N VAL A 146 22.17 -2.84 -0.13
CA VAL A 146 23.31 -3.18 -0.99
C VAL A 146 23.02 -4.48 -1.73
N VAL A 147 22.33 -4.37 -2.86
CA VAL A 147 21.99 -5.48 -3.75
C VAL A 147 22.59 -5.23 -5.14
N ARG A 148 23.09 -6.26 -5.80
CA ARG A 148 23.72 -6.19 -7.10
C ARG A 148 23.15 -7.21 -8.10
N CYS A 149 22.46 -8.22 -7.59
CA CYS A 149 21.88 -9.29 -8.39
C CYS A 149 20.57 -9.77 -7.77
N LYS A 150 19.90 -10.67 -8.46
CA LYS A 150 18.64 -11.26 -8.03
C LYS A 150 18.78 -12.01 -6.69
N GLU A 151 19.85 -12.76 -6.53
CA GLU A 151 20.14 -13.60 -5.37
C GLU A 151 20.29 -12.77 -4.09
N ASP A 152 20.89 -11.57 -4.19
CA ASP A 152 21.00 -10.64 -3.05
C ASP A 152 19.61 -10.21 -2.56
N VAL A 153 18.68 -9.95 -3.49
CA VAL A 153 17.31 -9.54 -3.18
C VAL A 153 16.50 -10.70 -2.59
N GLU A 154 16.65 -11.91 -3.15
CA GLU A 154 16.03 -13.12 -2.61
C GLU A 154 16.50 -13.41 -1.17
N ALA A 155 17.77 -13.13 -0.84
CA ALA A 155 18.30 -13.24 0.51
C ALA A 155 17.66 -12.24 1.51
N LEU A 156 17.13 -11.11 1.02
CA LEU A 156 16.31 -10.19 1.81
C LEU A 156 14.89 -10.71 2.08
N GLY A 157 14.47 -11.80 1.42
CA GLY A 157 13.12 -12.37 1.55
C GLY A 157 12.06 -11.66 0.71
N ILE A 158 12.48 -10.93 -0.30
CA ILE A 158 11.63 -10.26 -1.28
C ILE A 158 11.30 -11.23 -2.43
#